data_425110c7fb28d7e56aaed481b4dac1ad
#
_entry.id   425110c7fb28d7e56aaed481b4dac1ad
#
_cell.length_a   1.000
_cell.length_b   1.000
_cell.length_c   1.000
_cell.angle_alpha   90.00
_cell.angle_beta   90.00
_cell.angle_gamma   90.00
#
_symmetry.space_group_name_H-M   'P 1'
#
loop_
_entity.id
_entity.type
_entity.pdbx_description
1 polymer ?
#
loop_
_entity_poly.entity_id
_entity_poly.type
_entity_poly.pdbx_seq_one_letter_code
_entity_poly.pdbx_strand_id
1 'polypeptide(L)'
;MTQSKLIATLAFTAALGIGSAGVGGASAADLGARPYTKAPMFADPIFNWAGFYVGGNVGGAWANQQWINSANTTVFGDLAPGQGFRQRGSGVIGGGQMGYNWQAGNYVFGLEGTLVGLGTRGSVFNNVFGLGLDDQFSWRADWMATVTGRLGYAVSNHLFYVKGGYAGVNNRLSVVDTVPVTGSGSQTRWHDGYTVGAGWEYGITQNWIVGLEYDYAAFGSNTYQLAGASAGTYTFDAKPRDIQSAVVRLSYKFGAPLVARY
;
A
#
# COMPACT_ATOMS: atom_id res chain seq x y z
N MET A 1 -15.31 26.68 33.10
CA MET A 1 -16.47 26.97 32.25
C MET A 1 -16.85 25.75 31.47
N THR A 2 -17.88 25.19 31.87
CA THR A 2 -18.73 24.07 31.55
C THR A 2 -19.31 24.16 30.12
N GLN A 3 -19.29 23.05 29.37
CA GLN A 3 -20.23 22.76 28.28
C GLN A 3 -20.36 21.25 28.16
N SER A 4 -21.30 20.68 28.61
CA SER A 4 -22.64 20.18 28.30
C SER A 4 -22.65 19.14 27.18
N LYS A 5 -22.87 17.88 27.62
CA LYS A 5 -23.23 16.71 26.83
C LYS A 5 -24.71 16.79 26.43
N LEU A 6 -25.05 16.48 25.19
CA LEU A 6 -26.42 16.19 24.76
C LEU A 6 -26.50 14.72 24.31
N ILE A 7 -27.20 13.95 25.11
CA ILE A 7 -27.63 12.57 24.82
C ILE A 7 -29.04 12.68 24.32
N ALA A 8 -29.31 12.22 23.11
CA ALA A 8 -30.67 12.08 22.56
C ALA A 8 -31.16 10.65 22.76
N THR A 9 -32.09 10.48 23.68
CA THR A 9 -32.82 9.24 23.95
C THR A 9 -34.06 9.21 23.05
N LEU A 10 -34.17 8.22 22.16
CA LEU A 10 -35.44 7.94 21.45
C LEU A 10 -36.23 6.92 22.27
N ALA A 11 -37.38 7.36 22.79
CA ALA A 11 -38.37 6.49 23.42
C ALA A 11 -39.35 5.99 22.34
N PHE A 12 -39.54 4.69 22.24
CA PHE A 12 -40.54 4.04 21.39
C PHE A 12 -41.74 3.65 22.25
N THR A 13 -42.89 4.31 22.04
CA THR A 13 -44.13 4.02 22.75
C THR A 13 -44.94 3.00 21.95
N ALA A 14 -45.22 1.83 22.54
CA ALA A 14 -46.12 0.83 22.02
C ALA A 14 -47.57 1.14 22.50
N ALA A 15 -48.50 1.24 21.58
CA ALA A 15 -49.93 1.33 21.88
C ALA A 15 -50.59 -0.05 21.81
N LEU A 16 -51.14 -0.51 22.92
CA LEU A 16 -52.03 -1.65 22.98
C LEU A 16 -53.43 -1.28 22.49
N GLY A 17 -53.93 -1.98 21.48
CA GLY A 17 -55.33 -1.95 21.11
C GLY A 17 -55.98 -3.28 21.48
N ILE A 18 -56.91 -3.26 22.46
CA ILE A 18 -57.75 -4.39 22.83
C ILE A 18 -59.04 -4.31 22.01
N GLY A 19 -59.30 -5.36 21.23
CA GLY A 19 -60.57 -5.54 20.51
C GLY A 19 -61.13 -6.94 20.77
N SER A 20 -62.24 -7.02 21.49
CA SER A 20 -62.95 -8.23 21.86
C SER A 20 -64.05 -8.65 20.87
N ALA A 21 -64.31 -9.95 20.85
CA ALA A 21 -65.55 -10.61 20.52
C ALA A 21 -65.70 -11.25 19.14
N GLY A 22 -65.99 -12.51 19.17
CA GLY A 22 -66.59 -13.28 18.06
C GLY A 22 -66.39 -14.78 18.20
N VAL A 23 -67.23 -15.44 19.01
CA VAL A 23 -67.32 -16.91 19.11
C VAL A 23 -68.06 -17.43 17.90
N GLY A 24 -67.38 -18.02 16.95
CA GLY A 24 -67.92 -18.80 15.86
C GLY A 24 -67.22 -20.16 15.82
N GLY A 25 -67.91 -21.21 16.33
CA GLY A 25 -67.44 -22.59 16.23
C GLY A 25 -67.50 -23.07 14.77
N ALA A 26 -66.32 -23.21 14.17
CA ALA A 26 -66.16 -23.96 12.93
C ALA A 26 -65.33 -25.22 13.23
N SER A 27 -65.92 -26.40 13.03
CA SER A 27 -65.19 -27.66 13.02
C SER A 27 -64.15 -27.64 11.92
N ALA A 28 -62.94 -27.36 12.28
CA ALA A 28 -61.80 -27.46 11.36
C ALA A 28 -61.46 -28.94 11.21
N ALA A 29 -61.68 -29.47 10.02
CA ALA A 29 -61.18 -30.77 9.59
C ALA A 29 -59.66 -30.82 9.86
N ASP A 30 -59.22 -31.89 10.48
CA ASP A 30 -57.85 -32.25 10.79
C ASP A 30 -57.06 -32.37 9.50
N LEU A 31 -56.54 -31.19 9.01
CA LEU A 31 -55.53 -31.15 7.97
C LEU A 31 -54.20 -31.44 8.68
N GLY A 32 -53.75 -32.69 8.51
CA GLY A 32 -52.46 -33.16 9.01
C GLY A 32 -51.37 -32.05 8.80
N ALA A 33 -50.74 -31.61 9.90
CA ALA A 33 -49.70 -30.58 9.87
C ALA A 33 -48.68 -30.98 8.81
N ARG A 34 -48.61 -30.22 7.74
CA ARG A 34 -47.53 -30.40 6.75
C ARG A 34 -46.19 -30.24 7.51
N PRO A 35 -45.28 -31.22 7.40
CA PRO A 35 -43.98 -31.09 8.03
C PRO A 35 -43.34 -29.81 7.53
N TYR A 36 -43.07 -28.90 8.45
CA TYR A 36 -42.36 -27.65 8.15
C TYR A 36 -40.92 -28.03 7.79
N THR A 37 -40.67 -28.32 6.53
CA THR A 37 -39.33 -28.46 6.02
C THR A 37 -38.69 -27.08 6.13
N LYS A 38 -37.83 -26.91 7.14
CA LYS A 38 -36.97 -25.74 7.26
C LYS A 38 -36.31 -25.52 5.89
N ALA A 39 -36.61 -24.36 5.26
CA ALA A 39 -35.99 -24.02 3.99
C ALA A 39 -34.47 -24.22 4.14
N PRO A 40 -33.79 -24.85 3.17
CA PRO A 40 -32.35 -24.99 3.24
C PRO A 40 -31.76 -23.60 3.49
N MET A 41 -31.03 -23.46 4.59
CA MET A 41 -30.23 -22.26 4.80
C MET A 41 -29.30 -22.20 3.61
N PHE A 42 -29.50 -21.22 2.72
CA PHE A 42 -28.52 -20.87 1.72
C PHE A 42 -27.29 -20.43 2.53
N ALA A 43 -26.31 -21.33 2.68
CA ALA A 43 -24.98 -20.92 3.14
C ALA A 43 -24.49 -19.93 2.11
N ASP A 44 -24.21 -18.70 2.54
CA ASP A 44 -23.56 -17.73 1.67
C ASP A 44 -22.35 -18.41 1.03
N PRO A 45 -22.20 -18.34 -0.30
CA PRO A 45 -21.08 -19.01 -0.95
C PRO A 45 -19.79 -18.46 -0.37
N ILE A 46 -19.02 -19.33 0.31
CA ILE A 46 -17.70 -18.98 0.84
C ILE A 46 -16.89 -18.42 -0.32
N PHE A 47 -16.35 -17.19 -0.14
CA PHE A 47 -15.57 -16.55 -1.18
C PHE A 47 -14.32 -17.38 -1.47
N ASN A 48 -14.13 -17.77 -2.73
CA ASN A 48 -12.96 -18.50 -3.17
C ASN A 48 -11.86 -17.50 -3.60
N TRP A 49 -10.76 -17.48 -2.87
CA TRP A 49 -9.61 -16.60 -3.13
C TRP A 49 -8.66 -17.14 -4.21
N ALA A 50 -8.78 -18.43 -4.59
CA ALA A 50 -7.92 -19.02 -5.61
C ALA A 50 -8.19 -18.45 -7.00
N GLY A 51 -7.13 -18.26 -7.78
CA GLY A 51 -7.18 -17.80 -9.16
C GLY A 51 -6.23 -16.66 -9.47
N PHE A 52 -6.16 -16.35 -10.75
CA PHE A 52 -5.42 -15.20 -11.28
C PHE A 52 -6.21 -13.92 -11.05
N TYR A 53 -5.52 -12.85 -10.69
CA TYR A 53 -6.12 -11.52 -10.54
C TYR A 53 -5.23 -10.43 -11.10
N VAL A 54 -5.87 -9.33 -11.51
CA VAL A 54 -5.22 -8.06 -11.87
C VAL A 54 -5.94 -6.93 -11.17
N GLY A 55 -5.25 -5.86 -10.88
CA GLY A 55 -5.85 -4.72 -10.20
C GLY A 55 -5.05 -3.46 -10.30
N GLY A 56 -5.63 -2.39 -9.75
CA GLY A 56 -4.99 -1.11 -9.55
C GLY A 56 -4.88 -0.78 -8.07
N ASN A 57 -3.94 0.08 -7.76
CA ASN A 57 -3.75 0.61 -6.42
C ASN A 57 -3.44 2.11 -6.46
N VAL A 58 -3.81 2.81 -5.39
CA VAL A 58 -3.52 4.23 -5.20
C VAL A 58 -3.39 4.53 -3.71
N GLY A 59 -2.47 5.43 -3.36
CA GLY A 59 -2.26 5.79 -1.97
C GLY A 59 -1.17 6.82 -1.76
N GLY A 60 -0.56 6.78 -0.58
CA GLY A 60 0.55 7.63 -0.20
C GLY A 60 1.82 6.84 0.09
N ALA A 61 2.96 7.46 -0.16
CA ALA A 61 4.26 6.93 0.22
C ALA A 61 5.10 7.97 0.96
N TRP A 62 5.93 7.48 1.87
CA TRP A 62 6.92 8.24 2.63
C TRP A 62 8.27 7.57 2.43
N ALA A 63 9.27 8.39 2.13
CA ALA A 63 10.60 7.89 1.83
C ALA A 63 11.67 8.66 2.61
N ASN A 64 12.70 7.95 3.04
CA ASN A 64 13.89 8.52 3.65
C ASN A 64 15.08 8.30 2.71
N GLN A 65 15.68 9.39 2.25
CA GLN A 65 16.90 9.39 1.44
C GLN A 65 18.10 9.70 2.31
N GLN A 66 19.17 8.94 2.17
CA GLN A 66 20.46 9.20 2.82
C GLN A 66 21.49 9.55 1.76
N TRP A 67 22.30 10.57 2.06
CA TRP A 67 23.42 11.04 1.25
C TRP A 67 24.68 10.97 2.09
N ILE A 68 25.79 10.49 1.53
CA ILE A 68 27.10 10.43 2.18
C ILE A 68 28.13 10.85 1.12
N ASN A 69 28.98 11.83 1.43
CA ASN A 69 30.13 12.15 0.58
C ASN A 69 31.14 11.01 0.66
N SER A 70 31.30 10.26 -0.42
CA SER A 70 32.23 9.12 -0.52
C SER A 70 33.53 9.50 -1.26
N ALA A 71 33.72 10.75 -1.66
CA ALA A 71 34.97 11.22 -2.21
C ALA A 71 36.08 11.17 -1.15
N ASN A 72 37.28 10.70 -1.55
CA ASN A 72 38.38 10.52 -0.60
C ASN A 72 39.12 11.83 -0.22
N THR A 73 38.99 12.89 -1.01
CA THR A 73 39.85 14.08 -0.89
C THR A 73 39.14 15.41 -1.12
N THR A 74 37.92 15.40 -1.62
CA THR A 74 37.25 16.65 -2.02
C THR A 74 36.10 16.97 -1.08
N VAL A 75 36.14 18.15 -0.47
CA VAL A 75 34.99 18.75 0.23
C VAL A 75 34.05 19.26 -0.85
N PHE A 76 32.79 18.83 -0.77
CA PHE A 76 31.75 19.29 -1.68
C PHE A 76 30.53 19.76 -0.91
N GLY A 77 30.05 20.95 -1.23
CA GLY A 77 28.94 21.55 -0.54
C GLY A 77 29.11 21.51 0.97
N ASP A 78 30.33 21.86 1.48
CA ASP A 78 30.73 21.79 2.89
C ASP A 78 30.68 20.40 3.55
N LEU A 79 30.40 19.36 2.80
CA LEU A 79 30.44 17.99 3.29
C LEU A 79 31.87 17.44 3.17
N ALA A 80 32.52 17.23 4.30
CA ALA A 80 33.79 16.50 4.32
C ALA A 80 33.58 15.02 3.93
N PRO A 81 34.64 14.34 3.45
CA PRO A 81 34.58 12.91 3.20
C PRO A 81 34.02 12.13 4.38
N GLY A 82 33.03 11.26 4.12
CA GLY A 82 32.33 10.47 5.14
C GLY A 82 31.19 11.20 5.86
N GLN A 83 31.03 12.49 5.68
CA GLN A 83 29.87 13.20 6.21
C GLN A 83 28.64 13.03 5.31
N GLY A 84 27.47 13.15 5.90
CA GLY A 84 26.22 12.97 5.16
C GLY A 84 25.02 13.52 5.90
N PHE A 85 23.90 13.59 5.19
CA PHE A 85 22.63 14.05 5.73
C PHE A 85 21.48 13.14 5.29
N ARG A 86 20.34 13.30 5.96
CA ARG A 86 19.11 12.59 5.64
C ARG A 86 18.04 13.57 5.17
N GLN A 87 17.31 13.14 4.17
CA GLN A 87 16.22 13.90 3.59
C GLN A 87 14.96 13.05 3.55
N ARG A 88 13.84 13.65 3.92
CA ARG A 88 12.52 13.02 3.87
C ARG A 88 11.75 13.53 2.68
N GLY A 89 10.94 12.67 2.10
CA GLY A 89 9.99 13.03 1.06
C GLY A 89 8.72 12.22 1.20
N SER A 90 7.66 12.75 0.64
CA SER A 90 6.38 12.05 0.56
C SER A 90 5.73 12.35 -0.77
N GLY A 91 4.80 11.52 -1.18
CA GLY A 91 4.09 11.69 -2.43
C GLY A 91 2.94 10.72 -2.57
N VAL A 92 2.12 10.99 -3.57
CA VAL A 92 1.07 10.06 -4.00
C VAL A 92 1.73 8.95 -4.82
N ILE A 93 1.23 7.73 -4.65
CA ILE A 93 1.62 6.58 -5.47
C ILE A 93 0.39 5.99 -6.13
N GLY A 94 0.60 5.37 -7.29
CA GLY A 94 -0.45 4.64 -7.98
C GLY A 94 0.14 3.72 -9.03
N GLY A 95 -0.53 2.60 -9.24
CA GLY A 95 -0.03 1.60 -10.17
C GLY A 95 -0.95 0.40 -10.32
N GLY A 96 -0.35 -0.69 -10.76
CA GLY A 96 -1.05 -1.94 -10.98
C GLY A 96 -0.38 -3.12 -10.30
N GLN A 97 -1.18 -4.12 -9.99
CA GLN A 97 -0.73 -5.41 -9.49
C GLN A 97 -1.36 -6.54 -10.29
N MET A 98 -0.64 -7.66 -10.36
CA MET A 98 -1.14 -8.92 -10.87
C MET A 98 -0.60 -10.07 -10.04
N GLY A 99 -1.36 -11.13 -9.91
CA GLY A 99 -0.92 -12.25 -9.13
C GLY A 99 -1.80 -13.48 -9.29
N TYR A 100 -1.37 -14.54 -8.65
CA TYR A 100 -2.10 -15.78 -8.56
C TYR A 100 -2.14 -16.27 -7.13
N ASN A 101 -3.33 -16.64 -6.66
CA ASN A 101 -3.55 -17.21 -5.35
C ASN A 101 -3.92 -18.70 -5.47
N TRP A 102 -3.39 -19.50 -4.57
CA TRP A 102 -3.82 -20.86 -4.25
C TRP A 102 -4.51 -20.84 -2.89
N GLN A 103 -5.58 -21.60 -2.73
CA GLN A 103 -6.30 -21.71 -1.46
C GLN A 103 -6.39 -23.17 -1.03
N ALA A 104 -6.06 -23.42 0.23
CA ALA A 104 -6.22 -24.71 0.90
C ALA A 104 -6.98 -24.49 2.22
N GLY A 105 -8.28 -24.80 2.22
CA GLY A 105 -9.16 -24.45 3.33
C GLY A 105 -9.21 -22.94 3.56
N ASN A 106 -8.85 -22.48 4.74
CA ASN A 106 -8.80 -21.06 5.08
C ASN A 106 -7.44 -20.40 4.77
N TYR A 107 -6.43 -21.16 4.38
CA TYR A 107 -5.12 -20.63 4.05
C TYR A 107 -5.01 -20.27 2.57
N VAL A 108 -4.46 -19.08 2.31
CA VAL A 108 -4.25 -18.56 0.96
C VAL A 108 -2.77 -18.30 0.77
N PHE A 109 -2.18 -18.86 -0.28
CA PHE A 109 -0.81 -18.63 -0.70
C PHE A 109 -0.84 -17.93 -2.04
N GLY A 110 0.09 -17.04 -2.31
CA GLY A 110 0.09 -16.35 -3.60
C GLY A 110 1.44 -15.82 -4.00
N LEU A 111 1.55 -15.51 -5.29
CA LEU A 111 2.64 -14.73 -5.87
C LEU A 111 2.04 -13.49 -6.50
N GLU A 112 2.68 -12.36 -6.28
CA GLU A 112 2.20 -11.06 -6.78
C GLU A 112 3.36 -10.25 -7.34
N GLY A 113 3.14 -9.68 -8.52
CA GLY A 113 3.99 -8.62 -9.10
C GLY A 113 3.24 -7.30 -9.03
N THR A 114 3.95 -6.25 -8.58
CA THR A 114 3.39 -4.89 -8.49
C THR A 114 4.31 -3.90 -9.18
N LEU A 115 3.73 -2.98 -9.94
CA LEU A 115 4.43 -1.85 -10.56
C LEU A 115 3.71 -0.56 -10.18
N VAL A 116 4.41 0.36 -9.53
CA VAL A 116 3.85 1.64 -9.08
C VAL A 116 4.70 2.81 -9.53
N GLY A 117 4.05 3.86 -10.00
CA GLY A 117 4.64 5.17 -10.16
C GLY A 117 4.70 5.88 -8.80
N LEU A 118 5.85 6.47 -8.50
CA LEU A 118 6.11 7.16 -7.26
C LEU A 118 6.16 8.66 -7.52
N GLY A 119 5.28 9.43 -6.87
CA GLY A 119 5.36 10.88 -6.84
C GLY A 119 6.25 11.42 -5.71
N THR A 120 7.05 10.54 -5.10
CA THR A 120 7.90 10.91 -3.96
C THR A 120 9.11 11.71 -4.40
N ARG A 121 9.27 12.88 -3.81
CA ARG A 121 10.39 13.79 -4.07
C ARG A 121 10.75 14.55 -2.81
N GLY A 122 12.00 14.99 -2.75
CA GLY A 122 12.49 15.87 -1.71
C GLY A 122 13.55 16.78 -2.26
N SER A 123 13.58 18.01 -1.79
CA SER A 123 14.63 18.99 -2.07
C SER A 123 15.08 19.64 -0.77
N VAL A 124 16.37 19.92 -0.67
CA VAL A 124 16.95 20.68 0.42
C VAL A 124 18.02 21.61 -0.16
N PHE A 125 18.04 22.84 0.32
CA PHE A 125 19.16 23.75 0.10
C PHE A 125 20.22 23.48 1.16
N ASN A 126 21.47 23.44 0.76
CA ASN A 126 22.58 23.25 1.68
C ASN A 126 22.90 24.57 2.40
N ASN A 127 22.05 24.93 3.33
CA ASN A 127 22.30 26.00 4.28
C ASN A 127 22.64 25.44 5.68
N VAL A 128 22.97 24.15 5.75
CA VAL A 128 23.06 23.42 7.02
C VAL A 128 24.34 23.78 7.78
N PHE A 129 25.36 24.30 7.10
CA PHE A 129 26.69 24.55 7.69
C PHE A 129 27.10 25.99 7.78
N GLY A 130 26.27 26.94 7.42
CA GLY A 130 26.49 28.37 7.74
C GLY A 130 27.50 29.13 6.87
N LEU A 131 27.94 28.55 5.75
CA LEU A 131 28.97 29.16 4.89
C LEU A 131 28.43 29.78 3.59
N GLY A 132 27.09 29.91 3.49
CA GLY A 132 26.48 30.67 2.39
C GLY A 132 26.52 29.99 1.03
N LEU A 133 26.60 28.67 1.00
CA LEU A 133 26.56 27.89 -0.21
C LEU A 133 25.10 27.50 -0.53
N ASP A 134 24.75 27.63 -1.77
CA ASP A 134 23.40 27.58 -2.30
C ASP A 134 23.20 26.38 -3.23
N ASP A 135 23.90 25.30 -2.95
CA ASP A 135 23.69 24.03 -3.62
C ASP A 135 22.32 23.44 -3.28
N GLN A 136 21.53 23.17 -4.29
CA GLN A 136 20.25 22.48 -4.14
C GLN A 136 20.42 21.00 -4.41
N PHE A 137 20.21 20.20 -3.37
CA PHE A 137 20.14 18.74 -3.46
C PHE A 137 18.70 18.32 -3.63
N SER A 138 18.40 17.62 -4.72
CA SER A 138 17.07 17.08 -4.97
C SER A 138 17.12 15.61 -5.35
N TRP A 139 16.10 14.87 -4.96
CA TRP A 139 15.92 13.48 -5.33
C TRP A 139 14.49 13.20 -5.70
N ARG A 140 14.31 12.20 -6.54
CA ARG A 140 13.00 11.71 -6.96
C ARG A 140 13.06 10.21 -7.19
N ALA A 141 12.10 9.49 -6.61
CA ALA A 141 11.82 8.13 -6.98
C ALA A 141 10.72 8.15 -8.05
N ASP A 142 11.01 7.58 -9.22
CA ASP A 142 10.09 7.63 -10.36
C ASP A 142 9.13 6.45 -10.37
N TRP A 143 9.62 5.23 -10.20
CA TRP A 143 8.80 4.03 -10.16
C TRP A 143 9.48 2.92 -9.36
N MET A 144 8.66 2.00 -8.85
CA MET A 144 9.09 0.84 -8.08
C MET A 144 8.39 -0.41 -8.62
N ALA A 145 9.14 -1.51 -8.72
CA ALA A 145 8.61 -2.81 -9.04
C ALA A 145 8.88 -3.78 -7.89
N THR A 146 7.91 -4.64 -7.60
CA THR A 146 8.07 -5.67 -6.56
C THR A 146 7.62 -7.03 -7.08
N VAL A 147 8.26 -8.10 -6.57
CA VAL A 147 7.82 -9.48 -6.72
C VAL A 147 7.78 -10.10 -5.34
N THR A 148 6.59 -10.50 -4.90
CA THR A 148 6.35 -10.93 -3.52
C THR A 148 5.61 -12.26 -3.46
N GLY A 149 5.97 -13.08 -2.48
CA GLY A 149 5.14 -14.15 -1.98
C GLY A 149 4.17 -13.62 -0.93
N ARG A 150 2.94 -14.09 -0.90
CA ARG A 150 1.92 -13.73 0.10
C ARG A 150 1.35 -14.96 0.80
N LEU A 151 1.08 -14.81 2.09
CA LEU A 151 0.45 -15.82 2.94
C LEU A 151 -0.69 -15.16 3.70
N GLY A 152 -1.89 -15.70 3.57
CA GLY A 152 -3.09 -15.15 4.17
C GLY A 152 -3.98 -16.19 4.84
N TYR A 153 -4.90 -15.67 5.64
CA TYR A 153 -5.97 -16.43 6.28
C TYR A 153 -7.31 -15.82 5.93
N ALA A 154 -8.19 -16.64 5.33
CA ALA A 154 -9.49 -16.25 4.86
C ALA A 154 -10.56 -16.56 5.91
N VAL A 155 -11.42 -15.58 6.19
CA VAL A 155 -12.60 -15.72 7.05
C VAL A 155 -13.80 -15.15 6.28
N SER A 156 -14.68 -16.01 5.82
CA SER A 156 -15.79 -15.61 4.92
C SER A 156 -15.26 -14.84 3.70
N ASN A 157 -15.68 -13.61 3.51
CA ASN A 157 -15.28 -12.75 2.41
C ASN A 157 -14.06 -11.86 2.76
N HIS A 158 -13.40 -12.07 3.89
CA HIS A 158 -12.24 -11.33 4.33
C HIS A 158 -10.97 -12.16 4.19
N LEU A 159 -9.89 -11.54 3.71
CA LEU A 159 -8.56 -12.11 3.67
C LEU A 159 -7.59 -11.18 4.40
N PHE A 160 -6.94 -11.69 5.43
CA PHE A 160 -5.82 -11.04 6.09
C PHE A 160 -4.54 -11.70 5.63
N TYR A 161 -3.56 -10.93 5.20
CA TYR A 161 -2.32 -11.50 4.67
C TYR A 161 -1.09 -10.69 5.05
N VAL A 162 0.03 -11.37 5.00
CA VAL A 162 1.38 -10.78 4.99
C VAL A 162 2.04 -11.13 3.67
N LYS A 163 2.96 -10.30 3.23
CA LYS A 163 3.75 -10.55 2.01
C LYS A 163 5.19 -10.15 2.21
N GLY A 164 6.07 -10.71 1.38
CA GLY A 164 7.47 -10.33 1.37
C GLY A 164 8.16 -10.82 0.11
N GLY A 165 9.22 -10.11 -0.26
CA GLY A 165 9.95 -10.44 -1.48
C GLY A 165 10.92 -9.37 -1.92
N TYR A 166 11.22 -9.39 -3.22
CA TYR A 166 12.09 -8.44 -3.88
C TYR A 166 11.38 -7.11 -4.13
N ALA A 167 12.11 -6.01 -3.98
CA ALA A 167 11.72 -4.68 -4.40
C ALA A 167 12.88 -3.99 -5.13
N GLY A 168 12.56 -3.32 -6.23
CA GLY A 168 13.51 -2.49 -6.94
C GLY A 168 12.93 -1.13 -7.24
N VAL A 169 13.73 -0.06 -7.06
CA VAL A 169 13.29 1.32 -7.26
C VAL A 169 14.22 2.08 -8.18
N ASN A 170 13.66 2.85 -9.09
CA ASN A 170 14.39 3.78 -9.92
C ASN A 170 14.48 5.12 -9.19
N ASN A 171 15.70 5.53 -8.83
CA ASN A 171 15.96 6.74 -8.05
C ASN A 171 16.84 7.70 -8.84
N ARG A 172 16.40 8.95 -8.98
CA ARG A 172 17.15 10.03 -9.63
C ARG A 172 17.62 11.03 -8.59
N LEU A 173 18.89 11.29 -8.60
CA LEU A 173 19.55 12.34 -7.81
C LEU A 173 19.96 13.50 -8.71
N SER A 174 19.81 14.72 -8.21
CA SER A 174 20.22 15.93 -8.90
C SER A 174 20.80 16.92 -7.90
N VAL A 175 21.91 17.53 -8.30
CA VAL A 175 22.54 18.64 -7.58
C VAL A 175 22.63 19.81 -8.53
N VAL A 176 22.20 20.98 -8.09
CA VAL A 176 22.28 22.24 -8.82
C VAL A 176 23.01 23.25 -7.95
N ASP A 177 24.13 23.77 -8.45
CA ASP A 177 24.85 24.90 -7.88
C ASP A 177 24.17 26.18 -8.37
N THR A 178 23.73 27.04 -7.44
CA THR A 178 22.90 28.19 -7.76
C THR A 178 23.70 29.52 -7.75
N VAL A 179 24.89 29.58 -7.12
CA VAL A 179 25.72 30.83 -7.11
C VAL A 179 27.22 30.56 -6.98
N PRO A 180 28.03 30.96 -7.95
CA PRO A 180 27.66 31.22 -9.33
C PRO A 180 27.21 29.94 -10.02
N VAL A 181 26.25 30.01 -10.93
CA VAL A 181 25.75 28.84 -11.65
C VAL A 181 26.89 28.17 -12.41
N THR A 182 27.61 27.28 -11.75
CA THR A 182 28.83 26.67 -12.26
C THR A 182 28.60 25.24 -12.75
N GLY A 183 27.46 24.64 -12.41
CA GLY A 183 27.14 23.33 -12.92
C GLY A 183 25.91 22.68 -12.32
N SER A 184 25.37 21.73 -13.06
CA SER A 184 24.33 20.84 -12.57
C SER A 184 24.65 19.41 -12.96
N GLY A 185 24.47 18.49 -12.05
CA GLY A 185 24.64 17.06 -12.30
C GLY A 185 23.38 16.28 -11.94
N SER A 186 23.02 15.30 -12.76
CA SER A 186 21.95 14.35 -12.39
C SER A 186 22.29 12.95 -12.84
N GLN A 187 21.98 11.98 -12.03
CA GLN A 187 22.17 10.58 -12.34
C GLN A 187 20.97 9.76 -11.84
N THR A 188 20.54 8.82 -12.66
CA THR A 188 19.49 7.87 -12.33
C THR A 188 20.12 6.50 -12.13
N ARG A 189 19.73 5.80 -11.06
CA ARG A 189 20.16 4.43 -10.78
C ARG A 189 19.03 3.59 -10.26
N TRP A 190 19.12 2.32 -10.59
CA TRP A 190 18.25 1.27 -10.03
C TRP A 190 18.84 0.81 -8.68
N HIS A 191 17.99 0.70 -7.68
CA HIS A 191 18.34 0.17 -6.36
C HIS A 191 17.56 -1.10 -6.09
N ASP A 192 18.30 -2.15 -5.74
CA ASP A 192 17.76 -3.44 -5.34
C ASP A 192 17.54 -3.47 -3.84
N GLY A 193 16.50 -4.17 -3.42
CA GLY A 193 16.12 -4.27 -2.03
C GLY A 193 15.07 -5.35 -1.79
N TYR A 194 14.46 -5.28 -0.63
CA TYR A 194 13.38 -6.17 -0.23
C TYR A 194 12.19 -5.37 0.25
N THR A 195 11.02 -6.00 0.19
CA THR A 195 9.79 -5.45 0.76
C THR A 195 9.14 -6.48 1.68
N VAL A 196 8.49 -5.96 2.72
CA VAL A 196 7.57 -6.71 3.58
C VAL A 196 6.31 -5.88 3.76
N GLY A 197 5.17 -6.52 3.81
CA GLY A 197 3.90 -5.82 3.93
C GLY A 197 2.83 -6.68 4.57
N ALA A 198 1.74 -6.02 4.90
CA ALA A 198 0.53 -6.65 5.40
C ALA A 198 -0.68 -5.96 4.79
N GLY A 199 -1.75 -6.73 4.60
CA GLY A 199 -2.96 -6.20 4.03
C GLY A 199 -4.21 -6.96 4.45
N TRP A 200 -5.31 -6.31 4.14
CA TRP A 200 -6.64 -6.85 4.28
C TRP A 200 -7.39 -6.65 2.98
N GLU A 201 -8.07 -7.70 2.53
CA GLU A 201 -8.90 -7.69 1.32
C GLU A 201 -10.31 -8.16 1.65
N TYR A 202 -11.28 -7.61 0.95
CA TYR A 202 -12.69 -7.95 1.02
C TYR A 202 -13.26 -8.28 -0.35
N GLY A 203 -13.83 -9.48 -0.49
CA GLY A 203 -14.53 -9.90 -1.70
C GLY A 203 -15.93 -9.29 -1.76
N ILE A 204 -16.10 -8.27 -2.59
CA ILE A 204 -17.39 -7.58 -2.81
C ILE A 204 -18.33 -8.49 -3.60
N THR A 205 -17.81 -9.13 -4.64
CA THR A 205 -18.47 -10.12 -5.46
C THR A 205 -17.49 -11.26 -5.73
N GLN A 206 -17.90 -12.34 -6.37
CA GLN A 206 -17.00 -13.46 -6.70
C GLN A 206 -15.76 -13.07 -7.51
N ASN A 207 -15.78 -11.90 -8.16
CA ASN A 207 -14.70 -11.42 -9.02
C ASN A 207 -14.06 -10.12 -8.54
N TRP A 208 -14.76 -9.27 -7.79
CA TRP A 208 -14.25 -7.98 -7.37
C TRP A 208 -13.79 -7.99 -5.92
N ILE A 209 -12.57 -7.53 -5.70
CA ILE A 209 -11.88 -7.49 -4.41
C ILE A 209 -11.42 -6.06 -4.17
N VAL A 210 -11.76 -5.51 -3.00
CA VAL A 210 -11.20 -4.25 -2.50
C VAL A 210 -10.28 -4.55 -1.33
N GLY A 211 -9.23 -3.76 -1.13
CA GLY A 211 -8.30 -3.99 -0.04
C GLY A 211 -7.55 -2.75 0.40
N LEU A 212 -6.91 -2.90 1.55
CA LEU A 212 -5.95 -1.96 2.13
C LEU A 212 -4.64 -2.70 2.34
N GLU A 213 -3.52 -2.07 1.99
CA GLU A 213 -2.21 -2.65 2.13
C GLU A 213 -1.22 -1.62 2.63
N TYR A 214 -0.34 -2.06 3.51
CA TYR A 214 0.81 -1.29 3.97
C TYR A 214 2.07 -2.07 3.64
N ASP A 215 3.04 -1.38 3.03
CA ASP A 215 4.33 -1.95 2.65
C ASP A 215 5.47 -1.13 3.22
N TYR A 216 6.51 -1.84 3.62
CA TYR A 216 7.82 -1.31 3.96
C TYR A 216 8.84 -1.92 3.01
N ALA A 217 9.57 -1.07 2.27
CA ALA A 217 10.64 -1.49 1.37
C ALA A 217 11.97 -0.85 1.80
N ALA A 218 13.04 -1.63 1.85
CA ALA A 218 14.39 -1.19 2.18
C ALA A 218 15.35 -1.54 1.04
N PHE A 219 16.27 -0.61 0.76
CA PHE A 219 17.16 -0.70 -0.41
C PHE A 219 18.63 -0.59 -0.03
N GLY A 220 19.49 -1.13 -0.89
CA GLY A 220 20.93 -0.99 -0.80
C GLY A 220 21.43 0.41 -1.20
N SER A 221 22.67 0.72 -0.83
CA SER A 221 23.34 1.95 -1.28
C SER A 221 24.00 1.76 -2.64
N ASN A 222 23.98 2.79 -3.46
CA ASN A 222 24.72 2.87 -4.71
C ASN A 222 25.56 4.16 -4.73
N THR A 223 26.73 4.08 -5.36
CA THR A 223 27.60 5.23 -5.56
C THR A 223 27.15 6.01 -6.78
N TYR A 224 26.93 7.30 -6.62
CA TYR A 224 26.60 8.24 -7.67
C TYR A 224 27.80 9.12 -7.99
N GLN A 225 28.06 9.31 -9.27
CA GLN A 225 29.06 10.25 -9.77
C GLN A 225 28.32 11.37 -10.51
N LEU A 226 28.25 12.53 -9.88
CA LEU A 226 27.59 13.69 -10.46
C LEU A 226 28.68 14.59 -11.05
N ALA A 227 28.71 14.74 -12.37
CA ALA A 227 29.63 15.63 -13.06
C ALA A 227 29.14 17.06 -12.93
N GLY A 228 29.90 17.92 -12.26
CA GLY A 228 29.69 19.35 -12.23
C GLY A 228 30.48 20.05 -13.33
N ALA A 229 29.99 21.17 -13.88
CA ALA A 229 30.61 21.84 -15.03
C ALA A 229 31.99 22.47 -14.77
N SER A 230 32.30 22.85 -13.52
CA SER A 230 33.51 23.61 -13.22
C SER A 230 34.40 22.97 -12.15
N ALA A 231 33.92 22.06 -11.33
CA ALA A 231 34.64 21.60 -10.14
C ALA A 231 34.95 20.08 -10.15
N GLY A 232 34.76 19.39 -11.29
CA GLY A 232 35.07 17.97 -11.40
C GLY A 232 33.88 17.05 -11.07
N THR A 233 34.18 15.79 -10.78
CA THR A 233 33.17 14.77 -10.50
C THR A 233 32.92 14.67 -9.00
N TYR A 234 31.67 14.83 -8.60
CA TYR A 234 31.22 14.67 -7.22
C TYR A 234 30.78 13.22 -7.00
N THR A 235 31.35 12.57 -6.02
CA THR A 235 31.05 11.17 -5.70
C THR A 235 30.29 11.09 -4.40
N PHE A 236 29.05 10.63 -4.48
CA PHE A 236 28.17 10.41 -3.33
C PHE A 236 27.70 8.96 -3.26
N ASP A 237 27.75 8.39 -2.07
CA ASP A 237 26.98 7.18 -1.77
C ASP A 237 25.60 7.61 -1.31
N ALA A 238 24.61 7.26 -2.09
CA ALA A 238 23.24 7.58 -1.79
C ALA A 238 22.37 6.32 -1.83
N LYS A 239 21.44 6.25 -0.89
CA LYS A 239 20.44 5.19 -0.87
C LYS A 239 19.07 5.74 -0.49
N PRO A 240 18.00 5.31 -1.18
CA PRO A 240 16.68 5.32 -0.60
C PRO A 240 16.72 4.32 0.57
N ARG A 241 16.79 4.82 1.80
CA ARG A 241 16.94 3.96 2.98
C ARG A 241 15.72 3.07 3.16
N ASP A 242 14.56 3.69 3.14
CA ASP A 242 13.27 3.03 3.26
C ASP A 242 12.19 3.82 2.53
N ILE A 243 11.27 3.10 1.94
CA ILE A 243 10.01 3.62 1.38
C ILE A 243 8.88 2.88 2.08
N GLN A 244 7.99 3.64 2.70
CA GLN A 244 6.78 3.12 3.31
C GLN A 244 5.60 3.58 2.49
N SER A 245 4.61 2.72 2.32
CA SER A 245 3.41 3.05 1.57
C SER A 245 2.15 2.49 2.21
N ALA A 246 1.06 3.22 2.05
CA ALA A 246 -0.27 2.76 2.38
C ALA A 246 -1.19 3.00 1.19
N VAL A 247 -1.83 1.95 0.70
CA VAL A 247 -2.61 1.97 -0.52
C VAL A 247 -3.99 1.33 -0.35
N VAL A 248 -4.95 1.85 -1.11
CA VAL A 248 -6.21 1.18 -1.41
C VAL A 248 -6.01 0.39 -2.69
N ARG A 249 -6.54 -0.82 -2.74
CA ARG A 249 -6.43 -1.74 -3.86
C ARG A 249 -7.82 -2.09 -4.38
N LEU A 250 -7.94 -2.20 -5.70
CA LEU A 250 -9.11 -2.78 -6.37
C LEU A 250 -8.61 -3.82 -7.35
N SER A 251 -9.07 -5.06 -7.21
CA SER A 251 -8.63 -6.18 -8.04
C SER A 251 -9.81 -6.91 -8.64
N TYR A 252 -9.62 -7.37 -9.86
CA TYR A 252 -10.54 -8.27 -10.56
C TYR A 252 -9.92 -9.66 -10.64
N LYS A 253 -10.58 -10.64 -10.04
CA LYS A 253 -10.18 -12.03 -10.05
C LYS A 253 -10.84 -12.76 -11.22
N PHE A 254 -10.04 -13.44 -12.03
CA PHE A 254 -10.50 -14.28 -13.13
C PHE A 254 -10.79 -15.70 -12.64
N GLY A 255 -11.79 -16.31 -13.22
CA GLY A 255 -12.18 -17.69 -12.91
C GLY A 255 -13.44 -17.74 -12.06
N ALA A 256 -14.48 -18.36 -12.62
CA ALA A 256 -15.59 -18.88 -11.84
C ALA A 256 -15.09 -20.09 -11.04
N PRO A 257 -15.61 -20.37 -9.84
CA PRO A 257 -15.34 -21.63 -9.18
C PRO A 257 -15.70 -22.76 -10.16
N LEU A 258 -14.72 -23.63 -10.44
CA LEU A 258 -15.02 -24.89 -11.13
C LEU A 258 -15.86 -25.69 -10.15
N VAL A 259 -17.17 -25.56 -10.23
CA VAL A 259 -18.10 -26.47 -9.57
C VAL A 259 -17.99 -27.77 -10.35
N ALA A 260 -17.13 -28.67 -9.90
CA ALA A 260 -17.19 -30.06 -10.36
C ALA A 260 -18.55 -30.61 -9.95
N ARG A 261 -19.47 -30.68 -10.89
CA ARG A 261 -20.70 -31.47 -10.73
C ARG A 261 -20.27 -32.94 -10.88
N TYR A 262 -20.25 -33.65 -9.76
CA TYR A 262 -20.30 -35.11 -9.72
C TYR A 262 -21.73 -35.57 -9.68
#